data_4624f2022651858d1fbe53f030da434b
#
_entry.id   4624f2022651858d1fbe53f030da434b
#
_cell.length_a   1.000
_cell.length_b   1.000
_cell.length_c   1.000
_cell.angle_alpha   90.00
_cell.angle_beta   90.00
_cell.angle_gamma   90.00
#
_symmetry.space_group_name_H-M   'P 1'
#
loop_
_entity.id
_entity.type
_entity.pdbx_description
1 polymer ?
#
loop_
_entity_poly.entity_id
_entity_poly.type
_entity_poly.pdbx_seq_one_letter_code
_entity_poly.pdbx_strand_id
1 'polypeptide(L)'
;MKYTPKELTENVNISHTPPIKELFLLLGGVLAAILIVYGVLGFAVDLVVPKLPPAIEQSIGNLFTQNYATVKKTTAGTRLQELLGDLLEKHPNGEINYQVHLVPDANVNAMALPGGNIIVFTGLISKVESENELAFVLAHELGHFANGDHLRGLGRMLVLLTISTAISGSDNFVNEFLMNSLLNVEMKFSQKQEKMADLFALDLLNKKYGQVAGATDFFEILADKDPKSRFLYYFATHPHPHDRVKALEKMIKSKGYLLKEKHPLDKAFRDTKG
;
A
#
# COMPACT_ATOMS: atom_id res chain seq x y z
N MET A 1 77.36 -4.38 -24.51
CA MET A 1 76.53 -5.21 -23.61
C MET A 1 75.26 -5.65 -24.33
N LYS A 2 75.08 -6.95 -24.55
CA LYS A 2 73.75 -7.44 -25.08
C LYS A 2 72.81 -7.63 -23.90
N TYR A 3 71.75 -6.86 -23.85
CA TYR A 3 70.66 -7.02 -22.88
C TYR A 3 69.87 -8.25 -23.26
N THR A 4 69.79 -9.25 -22.36
CA THR A 4 68.93 -10.41 -22.46
C THR A 4 67.79 -10.21 -21.45
N PRO A 5 66.54 -9.94 -21.88
CA PRO A 5 65.43 -9.81 -20.95
C PRO A 5 65.25 -11.13 -20.19
N LYS A 6 65.06 -11.03 -18.87
CA LYS A 6 64.74 -12.19 -18.03
C LYS A 6 63.28 -12.56 -18.33
N GLU A 7 63.06 -13.78 -18.79
CA GLU A 7 61.70 -14.30 -18.93
C GLU A 7 61.04 -14.36 -17.56
N LEU A 8 59.85 -13.73 -17.45
CA LEU A 8 59.06 -13.85 -16.24
C LEU A 8 58.44 -15.24 -16.22
N THR A 9 58.84 -16.04 -15.25
CA THR A 9 58.31 -17.40 -15.03
C THR A 9 56.89 -17.43 -14.48
N GLU A 10 56.44 -16.30 -13.92
CA GLU A 10 55.07 -16.10 -13.44
C GLU A 10 54.59 -14.68 -13.74
N ASN A 11 53.37 -14.55 -14.18
CA ASN A 11 52.71 -13.23 -14.39
C ASN A 11 52.06 -12.81 -13.07
N VAL A 12 52.74 -11.97 -12.30
CA VAL A 12 52.25 -11.46 -10.99
C VAL A 12 50.99 -10.59 -11.08
N ASN A 13 50.58 -10.23 -12.29
CA ASN A 13 49.36 -9.39 -12.54
C ASN A 13 48.11 -10.22 -12.90
N ILE A 14 48.24 -11.58 -12.87
CA ILE A 14 47.08 -12.46 -13.13
C ILE A 14 46.68 -13.12 -11.81
N SER A 15 45.42 -12.94 -11.43
CA SER A 15 44.84 -13.70 -10.32
C SER A 15 44.85 -15.21 -10.62
N HIS A 16 45.28 -16.03 -9.64
CA HIS A 16 45.28 -17.49 -9.77
C HIS A 16 43.89 -18.11 -9.62
N THR A 17 42.85 -17.30 -9.33
CA THR A 17 41.46 -17.76 -9.25
C THR A 17 40.79 -17.74 -10.62
N PRO A 18 39.93 -18.72 -10.94
CA PRO A 18 39.19 -18.74 -12.19
C PRO A 18 38.33 -17.46 -12.32
N PRO A 19 38.37 -16.74 -13.47
CA PRO A 19 37.64 -15.47 -13.66
C PRO A 19 36.13 -15.56 -13.35
N ILE A 20 35.53 -16.71 -13.62
CA ILE A 20 34.14 -17.01 -13.34
C ILE A 20 33.86 -17.00 -11.82
N LYS A 21 34.76 -17.58 -11.02
CA LYS A 21 34.66 -17.61 -9.55
C LYS A 21 34.77 -16.20 -8.97
N GLU A 22 35.70 -15.40 -9.47
CA GLU A 22 35.84 -13.99 -9.08
C GLU A 22 34.59 -13.16 -9.43
N LEU A 23 34.05 -13.37 -10.64
CA LEU A 23 32.83 -12.72 -11.06
C LEU A 23 31.67 -13.00 -10.09
N PHE A 24 31.42 -14.27 -9.76
CA PHE A 24 30.37 -14.64 -8.81
C PHE A 24 30.59 -14.09 -7.40
N LEU A 25 31.85 -14.06 -6.95
CA LEU A 25 32.18 -13.49 -5.65
C LEU A 25 31.98 -12.01 -5.59
N LEU A 26 32.35 -11.26 -6.65
CA LEU A 26 32.12 -9.83 -6.76
C LEU A 26 30.64 -9.50 -6.87
N LEU A 27 29.90 -10.19 -7.76
CA LEU A 27 28.44 -10.00 -7.90
C LEU A 27 27.71 -10.33 -6.59
N GLY A 28 28.10 -11.42 -5.93
CA GLY A 28 27.53 -11.80 -4.63
C GLY A 28 27.84 -10.77 -3.55
N GLY A 29 29.05 -10.22 -3.53
CA GLY A 29 29.46 -9.17 -2.60
C GLY A 29 28.69 -7.87 -2.83
N VAL A 30 28.53 -7.45 -4.09
CA VAL A 30 27.73 -6.27 -4.45
C VAL A 30 26.26 -6.47 -4.07
N LEU A 31 25.68 -7.62 -4.39
CA LEU A 31 24.30 -7.94 -4.02
C LEU A 31 24.11 -7.92 -2.50
N ALA A 32 25.03 -8.53 -1.75
CA ALA A 32 25.01 -8.54 -0.30
C ALA A 32 25.08 -7.10 0.27
N ALA A 33 25.95 -6.25 -0.28
CA ALA A 33 26.06 -4.85 0.13
C ALA A 33 24.75 -4.09 -0.14
N ILE A 34 24.14 -4.27 -1.32
CA ILE A 34 22.82 -3.66 -1.66
C ILE A 34 21.75 -4.11 -0.67
N LEU A 35 21.67 -5.41 -0.36
CA LEU A 35 20.68 -5.93 0.58
C LEU A 35 20.91 -5.41 2.01
N ILE A 36 22.15 -5.28 2.44
CA ILE A 36 22.48 -4.69 3.76
C ILE A 36 22.05 -3.22 3.80
N VAL A 37 22.42 -2.43 2.79
CA VAL A 37 22.03 -1.01 2.71
C VAL A 37 20.51 -0.86 2.68
N TYR A 38 19.81 -1.64 1.86
CA TYR A 38 18.36 -1.65 1.81
C TYR A 38 17.73 -2.01 3.17
N GLY A 39 18.25 -3.04 3.83
CA GLY A 39 17.78 -3.46 5.16
C GLY A 39 17.97 -2.37 6.23
N VAL A 40 19.17 -1.76 6.26
CA VAL A 40 19.50 -0.69 7.23
C VAL A 40 18.63 0.55 6.99
N LEU A 41 18.48 1.00 5.73
CA LEU A 41 17.67 2.15 5.39
C LEU A 41 16.17 1.85 5.57
N GLY A 42 15.71 0.64 5.24
CA GLY A 42 14.34 0.20 5.51
C GLY A 42 14.01 0.17 7.01
N PHE A 43 14.95 -0.29 7.83
CA PHE A 43 14.83 -0.22 9.30
C PHE A 43 14.79 1.24 9.80
N ALA A 44 15.60 2.12 9.23
CA ALA A 44 15.55 3.54 9.56
C ALA A 44 14.17 4.16 9.22
N VAL A 45 13.56 3.80 8.09
CA VAL A 45 12.19 4.20 7.74
C VAL A 45 11.21 3.75 8.84
N ASP A 46 11.29 2.49 9.30
CA ASP A 46 10.41 1.97 10.34
C ASP A 46 10.56 2.69 11.69
N LEU A 47 11.74 3.23 11.99
CA LEU A 47 12.00 4.04 13.19
C LEU A 47 11.52 5.49 13.07
N VAL A 48 11.59 6.06 11.87
CA VAL A 48 11.29 7.47 11.61
C VAL A 48 9.80 7.70 11.41
N VAL A 49 9.13 6.85 10.63
CA VAL A 49 7.71 7.02 10.27
C VAL A 49 6.80 7.26 11.48
N PRO A 50 6.88 6.50 12.60
CA PRO A 50 6.02 6.75 13.75
C PRO A 50 6.25 8.08 14.47
N LYS A 51 7.33 8.78 14.13
CA LYS A 51 7.74 10.05 14.74
C LYS A 51 7.56 11.24 13.81
N LEU A 52 7.04 11.02 12.61
CA LEU A 52 6.82 12.07 11.61
C LEU A 52 5.73 13.03 12.12
N PRO A 53 6.00 14.34 12.19
CA PRO A 53 4.96 15.31 12.49
C PRO A 53 3.84 15.28 11.43
N PRO A 54 2.56 15.43 11.82
CA PRO A 54 1.42 15.46 10.91
C PRO A 54 1.57 16.51 9.78
N ALA A 55 2.21 17.63 10.05
CA ALA A 55 2.46 18.67 9.06
C ALA A 55 3.36 18.22 7.90
N ILE A 56 4.36 17.36 8.18
CA ILE A 56 5.20 16.77 7.12
C ILE A 56 4.40 15.80 6.29
N GLU A 57 3.60 14.94 6.94
CA GLU A 57 2.72 14.00 6.24
C GLU A 57 1.72 14.74 5.33
N GLN A 58 1.11 15.82 5.81
CA GLN A 58 0.22 16.66 5.00
C GLN A 58 0.94 17.28 3.81
N SER A 59 2.17 17.76 4.00
CA SER A 59 2.98 18.34 2.90
C SER A 59 3.27 17.30 1.82
N ILE A 60 3.59 16.07 2.21
CA ILE A 60 3.76 14.96 1.29
C ILE A 60 2.41 14.65 0.59
N GLY A 61 1.31 14.60 1.32
CA GLY A 61 -0.03 14.33 0.80
C GLY A 61 -0.45 15.32 -0.29
N ASN A 62 -0.13 16.59 -0.12
CA ASN A 62 -0.46 17.63 -1.10
C ASN A 62 0.20 17.39 -2.46
N LEU A 63 1.35 16.71 -2.53
CA LEU A 63 1.99 16.35 -3.81
C LEU A 63 1.16 15.31 -4.58
N PHE A 64 0.52 14.38 -3.87
CA PHE A 64 -0.28 13.33 -4.49
C PHE A 64 -1.70 13.76 -4.82
N THR A 65 -2.31 14.61 -3.97
CA THR A 65 -3.70 15.02 -4.16
C THR A 65 -3.90 16.02 -5.28
N GLN A 66 -2.85 16.67 -5.80
CA GLN A 66 -2.96 17.55 -6.96
C GLN A 66 -3.60 16.87 -8.17
N ASN A 67 -3.34 15.58 -8.35
CA ASN A 67 -3.93 14.78 -9.44
C ASN A 67 -5.42 14.46 -9.23
N TYR A 68 -5.93 14.59 -8.01
CA TYR A 68 -7.31 14.26 -7.63
C TYR A 68 -8.13 15.48 -7.20
N ALA A 69 -7.49 16.66 -7.06
CA ALA A 69 -8.14 17.90 -6.61
C ALA A 69 -9.24 18.42 -7.55
N THR A 70 -9.27 17.96 -8.80
CA THR A 70 -10.25 18.35 -9.82
C THR A 70 -11.54 17.54 -9.79
N VAL A 71 -11.67 16.57 -8.90
CA VAL A 71 -12.88 15.75 -8.80
C VAL A 71 -14.04 16.60 -8.29
N LYS A 72 -15.07 16.73 -9.12
CA LYS A 72 -16.28 17.50 -8.76
C LYS A 72 -16.90 16.94 -7.47
N LYS A 73 -17.31 17.82 -6.55
CA LYS A 73 -18.10 17.43 -5.39
C LYS A 73 -19.42 16.84 -5.89
N THR A 74 -19.60 15.54 -5.70
CA THR A 74 -20.83 14.82 -6.03
C THR A 74 -21.60 14.50 -4.75
N THR A 75 -22.91 14.25 -4.85
CA THR A 75 -23.71 13.77 -3.71
C THR A 75 -23.12 12.50 -3.12
N ALA A 76 -22.67 11.57 -3.95
CA ALA A 76 -21.99 10.34 -3.51
C ALA A 76 -20.68 10.62 -2.76
N GLY A 77 -19.87 11.56 -3.25
CA GLY A 77 -18.64 11.97 -2.57
C GLY A 77 -18.90 12.62 -1.21
N THR A 78 -19.96 13.46 -1.10
CA THR A 78 -20.38 14.04 0.18
C THR A 78 -20.82 12.95 1.15
N ARG A 79 -21.64 12.00 0.70
CA ARG A 79 -22.12 10.90 1.54
C ARG A 79 -20.97 9.96 1.98
N LEU A 80 -19.99 9.77 1.12
CA LEU A 80 -18.79 8.99 1.44
C LEU A 80 -17.95 9.69 2.53
N GLN A 81 -17.82 11.02 2.46
CA GLN A 81 -17.15 11.81 3.50
C GLN A 81 -17.92 11.79 4.84
N GLU A 82 -19.24 11.81 4.81
CA GLU A 82 -20.06 11.67 6.02
C GLU A 82 -19.85 10.30 6.67
N LEU A 83 -19.86 9.22 5.87
CA LEU A 83 -19.59 7.86 6.36
C LEU A 83 -18.19 7.74 6.98
N LEU A 84 -17.18 8.38 6.37
CA LEU A 84 -15.84 8.46 6.94
C LEU A 84 -15.85 9.24 8.26
N GLY A 85 -16.57 10.37 8.34
CA GLY A 85 -16.74 11.15 9.55
C GLY A 85 -17.34 10.33 10.70
N ASP A 86 -18.40 9.58 10.42
CA ASP A 86 -19.03 8.68 11.42
C ASP A 86 -18.08 7.61 11.96
N LEU A 87 -17.20 7.07 11.10
CA LEU A 87 -16.17 6.12 11.51
C LEU A 87 -15.13 6.79 12.41
N LEU A 88 -14.70 8.00 12.08
CA LEU A 88 -13.70 8.76 12.83
C LEU A 88 -14.22 9.21 14.21
N GLU A 89 -15.51 9.51 14.37
CA GLU A 89 -16.12 9.79 15.69
C GLU A 89 -15.94 8.61 16.67
N LYS A 90 -15.89 7.38 16.16
CA LYS A 90 -15.68 6.16 16.96
C LYS A 90 -14.21 5.85 17.21
N HIS A 91 -13.31 6.53 16.50
CA HIS A 91 -11.87 6.42 16.66
C HIS A 91 -11.21 7.78 16.45
N PRO A 92 -11.27 8.69 17.45
CA PRO A 92 -10.67 10.01 17.34
C PRO A 92 -9.15 9.87 17.19
N ASN A 93 -8.65 10.06 16.00
CA ASN A 93 -7.23 10.13 15.68
C ASN A 93 -6.81 11.60 15.62
N GLY A 94 -6.44 12.15 16.75
CA GLY A 94 -5.71 13.40 16.96
C GLY A 94 -5.82 14.49 15.89
N GLU A 95 -4.71 14.81 15.24
CA GLU A 95 -4.52 16.03 14.46
C GLU A 95 -4.67 15.85 12.93
N ILE A 96 -4.98 14.63 12.43
CA ILE A 96 -5.08 14.38 10.99
C ILE A 96 -6.50 14.68 10.52
N ASN A 97 -6.63 15.57 9.55
CA ASN A 97 -7.89 15.83 8.85
C ASN A 97 -8.07 14.84 7.70
N TYR A 98 -8.84 13.78 7.92
CA TYR A 98 -9.09 12.77 6.91
C TYR A 98 -10.08 13.24 5.85
N GLN A 99 -9.74 13.05 4.59
CA GLN A 99 -10.56 13.38 3.44
C GLN A 99 -10.69 12.18 2.51
N VAL A 100 -11.89 11.95 1.98
CA VAL A 100 -12.12 10.92 0.98
C VAL A 100 -12.43 11.56 -0.38
N HIS A 101 -11.79 11.05 -1.42
CA HIS A 101 -11.93 11.50 -2.80
C HIS A 101 -12.56 10.38 -3.63
N LEU A 102 -13.79 10.61 -4.11
CA LEU A 102 -14.46 9.68 -5.03
C LEU A 102 -14.00 9.97 -6.46
N VAL A 103 -13.23 9.07 -7.04
CA VAL A 103 -12.64 9.23 -8.37
C VAL A 103 -13.42 8.42 -9.40
N PRO A 104 -13.84 9.01 -10.54
CA PRO A 104 -14.53 8.29 -11.60
C PRO A 104 -13.55 7.39 -12.37
N ASP A 105 -13.40 6.17 -11.89
CA ASP A 105 -12.58 5.12 -12.48
C ASP A 105 -13.29 3.77 -12.32
N ALA A 106 -13.27 2.95 -13.38
CA ALA A 106 -13.92 1.65 -13.40
C ALA A 106 -13.14 0.55 -12.64
N ASN A 107 -11.91 0.83 -12.24
CA ASN A 107 -11.12 -0.09 -11.42
C ASN A 107 -11.74 -0.25 -10.04
N VAL A 108 -11.72 -1.46 -9.53
CA VAL A 108 -12.22 -1.77 -8.19
C VAL A 108 -11.09 -1.61 -7.22
N ASN A 109 -10.98 -0.42 -6.58
CA ASN A 109 -9.92 -0.14 -5.62
C ASN A 109 -10.28 1.00 -4.66
N ALA A 110 -9.61 1.01 -3.51
CA ALA A 110 -9.46 2.15 -2.62
C ALA A 110 -8.00 2.20 -2.15
N MET A 111 -7.51 3.35 -1.74
CA MET A 111 -6.12 3.48 -1.28
C MET A 111 -5.95 4.65 -0.31
N ALA A 112 -5.12 4.41 0.71
CA ALA A 112 -4.67 5.43 1.64
C ALA A 112 -3.46 6.18 1.07
N LEU A 113 -3.55 7.51 0.94
CA LEU A 113 -2.46 8.40 0.54
C LEU A 113 -2.00 9.26 1.71
N PRO A 114 -0.73 9.68 1.76
CA PRO A 114 -0.25 10.56 2.81
C PRO A 114 -1.14 11.79 3.03
N GLY A 115 -1.10 12.36 4.25
CA GLY A 115 -1.88 13.55 4.58
C GLY A 115 -3.34 13.29 4.92
N GLY A 116 -3.72 12.04 5.24
CA GLY A 116 -5.08 11.68 5.60
C GLY A 116 -6.03 11.53 4.41
N ASN A 117 -5.52 11.39 3.19
CA ASN A 117 -6.34 11.27 1.99
C ASN A 117 -6.66 9.81 1.68
N ILE A 118 -7.94 9.50 1.43
CA ILE A 118 -8.42 8.21 0.96
C ILE A 118 -8.99 8.40 -0.45
N ILE A 119 -8.47 7.68 -1.41
CA ILE A 119 -9.05 7.62 -2.75
C ILE A 119 -9.98 6.41 -2.81
N VAL A 120 -11.18 6.61 -3.33
CA VAL A 120 -12.13 5.52 -3.61
C VAL A 120 -12.56 5.63 -5.06
N PHE A 121 -12.42 4.57 -5.83
CA PHE A 121 -12.84 4.55 -7.23
C PHE A 121 -14.33 4.18 -7.35
N THR A 122 -15.02 4.77 -8.33
CA THR A 122 -16.44 4.45 -8.59
C THR A 122 -16.65 2.98 -8.92
N GLY A 123 -15.62 2.32 -9.50
CA GLY A 123 -15.62 0.87 -9.72
C GLY A 123 -15.82 0.07 -8.42
N LEU A 124 -15.22 0.47 -7.30
CA LEU A 124 -15.43 -0.17 -6.00
C LEU A 124 -16.89 0.05 -5.53
N ILE A 125 -17.38 1.29 -5.58
CA ILE A 125 -18.77 1.62 -5.21
C ILE A 125 -19.78 0.77 -6.01
N SER A 126 -19.48 0.49 -7.28
CA SER A 126 -20.33 -0.35 -8.13
C SER A 126 -20.46 -1.80 -7.67
N LYS A 127 -19.55 -2.28 -6.83
CA LYS A 127 -19.45 -3.69 -6.40
C LYS A 127 -19.96 -3.92 -4.97
N VAL A 128 -19.87 -2.92 -4.11
CA VAL A 128 -20.41 -3.04 -2.75
C VAL A 128 -21.95 -3.05 -2.76
N GLU A 129 -22.55 -3.85 -1.89
CA GLU A 129 -24.01 -4.04 -1.81
C GLU A 129 -24.63 -3.40 -0.57
N SER A 130 -23.81 -3.10 0.45
CA SER A 130 -24.26 -2.54 1.72
C SER A 130 -23.35 -1.41 2.21
N GLU A 131 -23.89 -0.55 3.08
CA GLU A 131 -23.11 0.48 3.78
C GLU A 131 -22.03 -0.15 4.66
N ASN A 132 -22.32 -1.30 5.26
CA ASN A 132 -21.36 -2.01 6.10
C ASN A 132 -20.12 -2.48 5.34
N GLU A 133 -20.28 -2.97 4.10
CA GLU A 133 -19.15 -3.33 3.23
C GLU A 133 -18.29 -2.12 2.90
N LEU A 134 -18.93 -1.00 2.48
CA LEU A 134 -18.24 0.23 2.17
C LEU A 134 -17.52 0.80 3.40
N ALA A 135 -18.19 0.78 4.56
CA ALA A 135 -17.61 1.18 5.83
C ALA A 135 -16.43 0.32 6.24
N PHE A 136 -16.46 -1.00 5.96
CA PHE A 136 -15.33 -1.89 6.21
C PHE A 136 -14.14 -1.52 5.34
N VAL A 137 -14.33 -1.26 4.05
CA VAL A 137 -13.24 -0.82 3.16
C VAL A 137 -12.63 0.49 3.65
N LEU A 138 -13.44 1.50 3.98
CA LEU A 138 -12.94 2.77 4.52
C LEU A 138 -12.19 2.58 5.85
N ALA A 139 -12.72 1.74 6.73
CA ALA A 139 -12.08 1.42 8.01
C ALA A 139 -10.76 0.65 7.82
N HIS A 140 -10.65 -0.17 6.78
CA HIS A 140 -9.42 -0.86 6.40
C HIS A 140 -8.34 0.14 5.95
N GLU A 141 -8.70 1.11 5.10
CA GLU A 141 -7.78 2.18 4.71
C GLU A 141 -7.35 3.02 5.93
N LEU A 142 -8.27 3.33 6.85
CA LEU A 142 -7.93 3.97 8.13
C LEU A 142 -6.96 3.11 8.96
N GLY A 143 -7.05 1.79 8.89
CA GLY A 143 -6.12 0.86 9.51
C GLY A 143 -4.70 1.01 8.98
N HIS A 144 -4.52 1.18 7.67
CA HIS A 144 -3.22 1.47 7.07
C HIS A 144 -2.65 2.83 7.53
N PHE A 145 -3.51 3.85 7.72
CA PHE A 145 -3.08 5.10 8.32
C PHE A 145 -2.62 4.91 9.77
N ALA A 146 -3.44 4.26 10.59
CA ALA A 146 -3.14 4.03 12.00
C ALA A 146 -1.81 3.27 12.20
N ASN A 147 -1.48 2.37 11.27
CA ASN A 147 -0.23 1.63 11.27
C ASN A 147 0.93 2.39 10.58
N GLY A 148 0.67 3.50 9.88
CA GLY A 148 1.66 4.23 9.08
C GLY A 148 2.19 3.43 7.87
N ASP A 149 1.40 2.50 7.36
CA ASP A 149 1.83 1.57 6.30
C ASP A 149 2.11 2.29 4.98
N HIS A 150 1.26 3.28 4.62
CA HIS A 150 1.42 4.12 3.43
C HIS A 150 2.74 4.92 3.47
N LEU A 151 3.12 5.47 4.62
CA LEU A 151 4.40 6.19 4.77
C LEU A 151 5.60 5.25 4.75
N ARG A 152 5.48 4.06 5.34
CA ARG A 152 6.55 3.05 5.27
C ARG A 152 6.75 2.54 3.85
N GLY A 153 5.65 2.31 3.11
CA GLY A 153 5.71 1.94 1.70
C GLY A 153 6.43 2.99 0.87
N LEU A 154 6.01 4.25 1.01
CA LEU A 154 6.62 5.40 0.35
C LEU A 154 8.11 5.53 0.70
N GLY A 155 8.48 5.44 1.98
CA GLY A 155 9.87 5.53 2.43
C GLY A 155 10.74 4.44 1.84
N ARG A 156 10.27 3.18 1.78
CA ARG A 156 11.00 2.08 1.17
C ARG A 156 11.16 2.23 -0.34
N MET A 157 10.16 2.77 -1.04
CA MET A 157 10.28 3.12 -2.46
C MET A 157 11.36 4.18 -2.69
N LEU A 158 11.41 5.23 -1.86
CA LEU A 158 12.45 6.25 -1.93
C LEU A 158 13.83 5.68 -1.66
N VAL A 159 13.97 4.72 -0.74
CA VAL A 159 15.22 3.99 -0.51
C VAL A 159 15.65 3.22 -1.75
N LEU A 160 14.74 2.48 -2.38
CA LEU A 160 15.05 1.74 -3.62
C LEU A 160 15.45 2.69 -4.76
N LEU A 161 14.75 3.80 -4.92
CA LEU A 161 15.06 4.82 -5.91
C LEU A 161 16.46 5.43 -5.68
N THR A 162 16.81 5.72 -4.42
CA THR A 162 18.13 6.24 -4.05
C THR A 162 19.23 5.25 -4.37
N ILE A 163 19.06 3.97 -4.02
CA ILE A 163 20.03 2.89 -4.31
C ILE A 163 20.18 2.73 -5.83
N SER A 164 19.07 2.65 -6.57
CA SER A 164 19.09 2.52 -8.03
C SER A 164 19.81 3.68 -8.71
N THR A 165 19.51 4.92 -8.28
CA THR A 165 20.17 6.13 -8.80
C THR A 165 21.68 6.13 -8.50
N ALA A 166 22.09 5.71 -7.31
CA ALA A 166 23.49 5.66 -6.91
C ALA A 166 24.28 4.63 -7.74
N ILE A 167 23.66 3.53 -8.17
CA ILE A 167 24.32 2.46 -8.93
C ILE A 167 24.32 2.76 -10.45
N SER A 168 23.22 3.24 -10.99
CA SER A 168 22.98 3.28 -12.44
C SER A 168 22.71 4.69 -12.99
N GLY A 169 22.78 5.73 -12.14
CA GLY A 169 22.40 7.09 -12.49
C GLY A 169 20.88 7.31 -12.47
N SER A 170 20.44 8.55 -12.71
CA SER A 170 19.01 8.93 -12.66
C SER A 170 18.19 8.41 -13.84
N ASP A 171 18.82 8.33 -15.03
CA ASP A 171 18.14 8.09 -16.30
C ASP A 171 18.21 6.62 -16.69
N ASN A 172 17.49 5.76 -15.96
CA ASN A 172 17.42 4.33 -16.26
C ASN A 172 15.99 3.79 -16.07
N PHE A 173 15.70 2.66 -16.73
CA PHE A 173 14.39 2.00 -16.70
C PHE A 173 13.90 1.69 -15.28
N VAL A 174 14.80 1.32 -14.37
CA VAL A 174 14.43 0.98 -12.97
C VAL A 174 13.94 2.22 -12.25
N ASN A 175 14.63 3.36 -12.41
CA ASN A 175 14.21 4.63 -11.81
C ASN A 175 12.88 5.11 -12.39
N GLU A 176 12.69 5.01 -13.70
CA GLU A 176 11.41 5.35 -14.34
C GLU A 176 10.28 4.49 -13.81
N PHE A 177 10.48 3.17 -13.70
CA PHE A 177 9.50 2.25 -13.11
C PHE A 177 9.20 2.60 -11.65
N LEU A 178 10.23 2.83 -10.81
CA LEU A 178 10.04 3.18 -9.40
C LEU A 178 9.33 4.54 -9.23
N MET A 179 9.68 5.53 -10.05
CA MET A 179 9.00 6.83 -10.04
C MET A 179 7.53 6.71 -10.47
N ASN A 180 7.23 5.94 -11.51
CA ASN A 180 5.87 5.70 -11.94
C ASN A 180 5.06 4.97 -10.85
N SER A 181 5.63 3.95 -10.21
CA SER A 181 4.98 3.24 -9.11
C SER A 181 4.78 4.14 -7.88
N LEU A 182 5.74 5.04 -7.59
CA LEU A 182 5.62 6.03 -6.53
C LEU A 182 4.49 7.02 -6.81
N LEU A 183 4.43 7.58 -8.02
CA LEU A 183 3.43 8.58 -8.41
C LEU A 183 2.02 7.99 -8.51
N ASN A 184 1.89 6.72 -8.90
CA ASN A 184 0.62 6.01 -8.95
C ASN A 184 0.26 5.33 -7.62
N VAL A 185 1.11 5.47 -6.61
CA VAL A 185 0.93 4.88 -5.26
C VAL A 185 0.65 3.38 -5.28
N GLU A 186 1.29 2.66 -6.20
CA GLU A 186 1.18 1.19 -6.32
C GLU A 186 1.99 0.49 -5.22
N MET A 187 1.62 0.71 -3.96
CA MET A 187 2.27 0.09 -2.80
C MET A 187 1.60 -1.25 -2.48
N LYS A 188 2.43 -2.29 -2.40
CA LYS A 188 1.97 -3.61 -1.98
C LYS A 188 2.18 -3.81 -0.48
N PHE A 189 1.11 -4.14 0.22
CA PHE A 189 1.16 -4.42 1.65
C PHE A 189 1.52 -5.89 1.93
N SER A 190 2.20 -6.12 3.04
CA SER A 190 2.50 -7.47 3.52
C SER A 190 1.28 -8.09 4.20
N GLN A 191 1.20 -9.42 4.27
CA GLN A 191 0.12 -10.13 4.97
C GLN A 191 -0.05 -9.67 6.44
N LYS A 192 1.04 -9.27 7.09
CA LYS A 192 0.99 -8.74 8.47
C LYS A 192 0.27 -7.39 8.52
N GLN A 193 0.57 -6.49 7.58
CA GLN A 193 -0.06 -5.17 7.47
C GLN A 193 -1.55 -5.33 7.15
N GLU A 194 -1.90 -6.17 6.16
CA GLU A 194 -3.30 -6.48 5.84
C GLU A 194 -4.07 -7.00 7.05
N LYS A 195 -3.49 -7.96 7.79
CA LYS A 195 -4.11 -8.50 9.01
C LYS A 195 -4.33 -7.43 10.07
N MET A 196 -3.42 -6.49 10.24
CA MET A 196 -3.55 -5.40 11.21
C MET A 196 -4.62 -4.39 10.76
N ALA A 197 -4.68 -4.06 9.47
CA ALA A 197 -5.71 -3.20 8.91
C ALA A 197 -7.11 -3.86 8.99
N ASP A 198 -7.21 -5.16 8.70
CA ASP A 198 -8.45 -5.94 8.85
C ASP A 198 -8.95 -5.96 10.31
N LEU A 199 -8.05 -6.17 11.26
CA LEU A 199 -8.40 -6.17 12.68
C LEU A 199 -8.89 -4.80 13.12
N PHE A 200 -8.22 -3.73 12.69
CA PHE A 200 -8.63 -2.36 12.95
C PHE A 200 -10.03 -2.08 12.36
N ALA A 201 -10.27 -2.51 11.11
CA ALA A 201 -11.55 -2.35 10.44
C ALA A 201 -12.69 -3.08 11.18
N LEU A 202 -12.47 -4.33 11.62
CA LEU A 202 -13.46 -5.06 12.42
C LEU A 202 -13.79 -4.35 13.74
N ASP A 203 -12.77 -3.87 14.46
CA ASP A 203 -12.96 -3.16 15.71
C ASP A 203 -13.75 -1.86 15.50
N LEU A 204 -13.47 -1.15 14.40
CA LEU A 204 -14.14 0.11 14.07
C LEU A 204 -15.59 -0.11 13.63
N LEU A 205 -15.85 -1.15 12.79
CA LEU A 205 -17.21 -1.55 12.44
C LEU A 205 -18.03 -1.91 13.67
N ASN A 206 -17.47 -2.72 14.57
CA ASN A 206 -18.16 -3.09 15.79
C ASN A 206 -18.47 -1.88 16.67
N LYS A 207 -17.58 -0.90 16.75
CA LYS A 207 -17.82 0.36 17.47
C LYS A 207 -18.95 1.19 16.86
N LYS A 208 -19.02 1.24 15.52
CA LYS A 208 -20.04 2.01 14.79
C LYS A 208 -21.40 1.35 14.82
N TYR A 209 -21.47 0.05 14.49
CA TYR A 209 -22.74 -0.67 14.27
C TYR A 209 -23.12 -1.66 15.38
N GLY A 210 -22.26 -1.92 16.37
CA GLY A 210 -22.44 -2.97 17.38
C GLY A 210 -22.45 -4.38 16.76
N GLN A 211 -21.85 -4.53 15.58
CA GLN A 211 -21.78 -5.76 14.79
C GLN A 211 -20.81 -5.61 13.62
N VAL A 212 -20.43 -6.68 12.93
CA VAL A 212 -19.44 -6.67 11.84
C VAL A 212 -19.91 -7.39 10.56
N ALA A 213 -21.22 -7.57 10.35
CA ALA A 213 -21.73 -8.11 9.09
C ALA A 213 -21.32 -7.21 7.92
N GLY A 214 -20.98 -7.78 6.78
CA GLY A 214 -20.41 -7.08 5.62
C GLY A 214 -18.89 -7.05 5.57
N ALA A 215 -18.20 -7.45 6.65
CA ALA A 215 -16.73 -7.39 6.69
C ALA A 215 -16.03 -8.39 5.75
N THR A 216 -16.66 -9.52 5.43
CA THR A 216 -16.12 -10.54 4.52
C THR A 216 -16.65 -10.40 3.09
N ASP A 217 -17.83 -9.82 2.92
CA ASP A 217 -18.61 -9.87 1.68
C ASP A 217 -17.82 -9.31 0.48
N PHE A 218 -17.15 -8.17 0.64
CA PHE A 218 -16.33 -7.58 -0.42
C PHE A 218 -15.20 -8.52 -0.86
N PHE A 219 -14.53 -9.19 0.09
CA PHE A 219 -13.46 -10.14 -0.22
C PHE A 219 -13.96 -11.45 -0.81
N GLU A 220 -15.18 -11.88 -0.47
CA GLU A 220 -15.83 -13.04 -1.10
C GLU A 220 -16.10 -12.75 -2.58
N ILE A 221 -16.60 -11.55 -2.91
CA ILE A 221 -16.76 -11.11 -4.29
C ILE A 221 -15.42 -11.10 -5.03
N LEU A 222 -14.33 -10.66 -4.38
CA LEU A 222 -12.99 -10.65 -4.95
C LEU A 222 -12.44 -12.06 -5.16
N ALA A 223 -12.68 -12.96 -4.21
CA ALA A 223 -12.15 -14.32 -4.22
C ALA A 223 -12.70 -15.16 -5.39
N ASP A 224 -13.94 -14.90 -5.82
CA ASP A 224 -14.63 -15.61 -6.91
C ASP A 224 -14.27 -15.08 -8.33
N LYS A 225 -13.47 -14.03 -8.45
CA LYS A 225 -13.20 -13.37 -9.74
C LYS A 225 -11.82 -13.72 -10.31
N ASP A 226 -11.74 -13.75 -11.64
CA ASP A 226 -10.48 -13.88 -12.38
C ASP A 226 -9.52 -12.73 -12.00
N PRO A 227 -8.27 -13.01 -11.56
CA PRO A 227 -7.27 -12.00 -11.28
C PRO A 227 -6.95 -11.05 -12.45
N LYS A 228 -7.34 -11.41 -13.69
CA LYS A 228 -7.16 -10.56 -14.89
C LYS A 228 -8.29 -9.54 -15.11
N SER A 229 -9.26 -9.48 -14.20
CA SER A 229 -10.40 -8.56 -14.29
C SER A 229 -10.07 -7.16 -13.72
N ARG A 230 -11.09 -6.27 -13.68
CA ARG A 230 -11.02 -4.92 -13.07
C ARG A 230 -10.56 -4.91 -11.61
N PHE A 231 -10.46 -6.06 -10.96
CA PHE A 231 -9.94 -6.27 -9.62
C PHE A 231 -8.40 -6.37 -9.55
N LEU A 232 -7.70 -6.40 -10.70
CA LEU A 232 -6.25 -6.55 -10.75
C LEU A 232 -5.53 -5.51 -9.87
N TYR A 233 -6.00 -4.26 -9.88
CA TYR A 233 -5.40 -3.19 -9.08
C TYR A 233 -5.55 -3.44 -7.57
N TYR A 234 -6.70 -3.95 -7.13
CA TYR A 234 -6.89 -4.32 -5.72
C TYR A 234 -5.94 -5.45 -5.30
N PHE A 235 -5.82 -6.49 -6.12
CA PHE A 235 -4.88 -7.60 -5.85
C PHE A 235 -3.42 -7.18 -5.87
N ALA A 236 -3.08 -6.15 -6.65
CA ALA A 236 -1.71 -5.63 -6.71
C ALA A 236 -1.29 -4.97 -5.40
N THR A 237 -2.20 -4.26 -4.74
CA THR A 237 -1.96 -3.54 -3.48
C THR A 237 -2.32 -4.37 -2.25
N HIS A 238 -3.43 -5.12 -2.30
CA HIS A 238 -3.99 -5.93 -1.20
C HIS A 238 -4.04 -7.42 -1.56
N PRO A 239 -2.96 -8.18 -1.35
CA PRO A 239 -2.87 -9.58 -1.76
C PRO A 239 -3.72 -10.52 -0.91
N HIS A 240 -3.96 -11.72 -1.45
CA HIS A 240 -4.51 -12.90 -0.74
C HIS A 240 -5.96 -12.77 -0.23
N PRO A 241 -6.96 -12.41 -1.05
CA PRO A 241 -8.35 -12.24 -0.58
C PRO A 241 -8.94 -13.50 0.05
N HIS A 242 -8.67 -14.70 -0.47
CA HIS A 242 -9.14 -15.98 0.12
C HIS A 242 -8.61 -16.22 1.53
N ASP A 243 -7.33 -15.92 1.77
CA ASP A 243 -6.73 -16.09 3.10
C ASP A 243 -7.29 -15.05 4.07
N ARG A 244 -7.64 -13.86 3.57
CA ARG A 244 -8.23 -12.77 4.36
C ARG A 244 -9.64 -13.11 4.82
N VAL A 245 -10.52 -13.67 3.98
CA VAL A 245 -11.85 -14.13 4.37
C VAL A 245 -11.75 -15.10 5.56
N LYS A 246 -10.94 -16.15 5.43
CA LYS A 246 -10.73 -17.14 6.52
C LYS A 246 -10.18 -16.49 7.80
N ALA A 247 -9.25 -15.54 7.65
CA ALA A 247 -8.66 -14.85 8.80
C ALA A 247 -9.68 -13.95 9.49
N LEU A 248 -10.52 -13.22 8.73
CA LEU A 248 -11.60 -12.38 9.24
C LEU A 248 -12.64 -13.20 9.99
N GLU A 249 -13.14 -14.32 9.41
CA GLU A 249 -14.07 -15.23 10.07
C GLU A 249 -13.52 -15.74 11.40
N LYS A 250 -12.24 -16.15 11.42
CA LYS A 250 -11.57 -16.57 12.64
C LYS A 250 -11.50 -15.45 13.68
N MET A 251 -11.20 -14.22 13.28
CA MET A 251 -11.14 -13.07 14.17
C MET A 251 -12.53 -12.72 14.71
N ILE A 252 -13.56 -12.69 13.86
CA ILE A 252 -14.97 -12.45 14.25
C ILE A 252 -15.37 -13.44 15.32
N LYS A 253 -15.14 -14.74 15.09
CA LYS A 253 -15.44 -15.79 16.06
C LYS A 253 -14.67 -15.65 17.36
N SER A 254 -13.37 -15.38 17.29
CA SER A 254 -12.50 -15.30 18.47
C SER A 254 -12.81 -14.10 19.37
N LYS A 255 -13.27 -12.99 18.77
CA LYS A 255 -13.66 -11.76 19.49
C LYS A 255 -15.14 -11.76 19.90
N GLY A 256 -15.93 -12.75 19.48
CA GLY A 256 -17.36 -12.82 19.75
C GLY A 256 -18.16 -11.70 19.12
N TYR A 257 -17.71 -11.16 17.96
CA TYR A 257 -18.45 -10.12 17.28
C TYR A 257 -19.75 -10.66 16.68
N LEU A 258 -20.78 -9.81 16.73
CA LEU A 258 -22.10 -10.16 16.23
C LEU A 258 -22.16 -9.96 14.70
N LEU A 259 -22.95 -10.80 14.06
CA LEU A 259 -23.37 -10.65 12.67
C LEU A 259 -24.88 -10.44 12.66
N LYS A 260 -25.33 -9.23 12.26
CA LYS A 260 -26.74 -8.85 12.20
C LYS A 260 -27.12 -8.42 10.79
N GLU A 261 -28.32 -7.89 10.61
CA GLU A 261 -28.76 -7.28 9.36
C GLU A 261 -27.86 -6.11 8.96
N LYS A 262 -27.47 -6.06 7.67
CA LYS A 262 -26.63 -5.01 7.12
C LYS A 262 -27.46 -3.77 6.80
N HIS A 263 -26.88 -2.60 6.97
CA HIS A 263 -27.49 -1.34 6.53
C HIS A 263 -27.46 -1.27 5.00
N PRO A 264 -28.58 -0.87 4.36
CA PRO A 264 -28.63 -0.77 2.91
C PRO A 264 -27.69 0.35 2.42
N LEU A 265 -27.10 0.14 1.25
CA LEU A 265 -26.28 1.15 0.60
C LEU A 265 -27.12 2.39 0.25
N ASP A 266 -26.61 3.58 0.57
CA ASP A 266 -27.30 4.84 0.30
C ASP A 266 -27.60 5.01 -1.20
N LYS A 267 -28.76 5.61 -1.52
CA LYS A 267 -29.20 5.83 -2.90
C LYS A 267 -28.23 6.71 -3.70
N ALA A 268 -27.55 7.65 -3.03
CA ALA A 268 -26.54 8.50 -3.66
C ALA A 268 -25.42 7.73 -4.38
N PHE A 269 -25.14 6.48 -3.93
CA PHE A 269 -24.15 5.63 -4.57
C PHE A 269 -24.69 4.85 -5.77
N ARG A 270 -26.00 4.78 -5.96
CA ARG A 270 -26.61 4.07 -7.11
C ARG A 270 -26.37 4.80 -8.42
N ASP A 271 -26.33 6.12 -8.38
CA ASP A 271 -26.12 6.96 -9.57
C ASP A 271 -24.66 6.89 -10.09
N THR A 272 -23.75 6.33 -9.31
CA THR A 272 -22.36 6.10 -9.72
C THR A 272 -22.15 4.74 -10.41
N LYS A 273 -23.21 3.90 -10.50
CA LYS A 273 -23.17 2.57 -11.11
C LYS A 273 -23.38 2.55 -12.63
N GLY A 274 -23.46 3.73 -13.26
CA GLY A 274 -23.64 3.91 -14.70
C GLY A 274 -22.35 3.92 -15.51
#